data_fd14d7d77acd08ebdb1565ab8020551d
#
_entry.id   fd14d7d77acd08ebdb1565ab8020551d
#
_cell.length_a   1.000
_cell.length_b   1.000
_cell.length_c   1.000
_cell.angle_alpha   90.00
_cell.angle_beta   90.00
_cell.angle_gamma   90.00
#
_symmetry.space_group_name_H-M   'P 1'
#
loop_
_entity.id
_entity.type
_entity.pdbx_description
1 polymer ?
#
loop_
_entity_poly.entity_id
_entity_poly.type
_entity_poly.pdbx_seq_one_letter_code
_entity_poly.pdbx_strand_id
1 'polypeptide(L)'
;MEFIDNNDIENFSRDGAILCKGIFSDWIESLRIGVDKLIANPSIRERSYIPEDGTSPFFQDLVNWNRISEFNDFIFNSKIGYYASQLMKSNISRFFHDHVLVKEPGSSIKTPWHQDKPYYCVDGEQSVSFWIALDDISKEGCLECIAGSHLSNVLHKPKRFNGNDLYENDESIEVPDINANRNDYKILSWEIKAGDAIAFDFRTLHGASENVNKLSRRRIFSARIVGDDAFFVDRGGKGSPPFENIKLKTGDKLVGEDFPIIYK
;
A
#
# COMPACT_ATOMS: atom_id res chain seq x y z
N MET A 1 -20.11 -15.41 6.50
CA MET A 1 -18.83 -15.66 7.20
C MET A 1 -18.16 -14.30 7.31
N GLU A 2 -17.75 -13.89 8.51
CA GLU A 2 -16.91 -12.69 8.66
C GLU A 2 -15.50 -13.03 8.18
N PHE A 3 -14.95 -12.23 7.27
CA PHE A 3 -13.61 -12.43 6.74
C PHE A 3 -12.51 -11.90 7.67
N ILE A 4 -12.86 -11.03 8.62
CA ILE A 4 -11.97 -10.50 9.67
C ILE A 4 -12.63 -10.79 11.01
N ASP A 5 -11.94 -11.52 11.84
CA ASP A 5 -12.39 -11.88 13.18
C ASP A 5 -11.60 -11.14 14.30
N ASN A 6 -11.94 -11.38 15.56
CA ASN A 6 -11.26 -10.73 16.68
C ASN A 6 -9.77 -11.10 16.76
N ASN A 7 -9.41 -12.32 16.38
CA ASN A 7 -8.00 -12.74 16.36
C ASN A 7 -7.19 -12.01 15.27
N ASP A 8 -7.80 -11.74 14.11
CA ASP A 8 -7.20 -10.92 13.06
C ASP A 8 -6.96 -9.49 13.54
N ILE A 9 -7.94 -8.88 14.24
CA ILE A 9 -7.83 -7.55 14.82
C ILE A 9 -6.70 -7.49 15.87
N GLU A 10 -6.60 -8.50 16.74
CA GLU A 10 -5.53 -8.60 17.73
C GLU A 10 -4.16 -8.79 17.08
N ASN A 11 -4.07 -9.66 16.08
CA ASN A 11 -2.84 -9.89 15.32
C ASN A 11 -2.39 -8.63 14.56
N PHE A 12 -3.33 -7.90 13.92
CA PHE A 12 -3.03 -6.63 13.27
C PHE A 12 -2.51 -5.59 14.28
N SER A 13 -3.16 -5.46 15.42
CA SER A 13 -2.73 -4.53 16.50
C SER A 13 -1.35 -4.89 17.07
N ARG A 14 -0.99 -6.18 17.13
CA ARG A 14 0.28 -6.66 17.69
C ARG A 14 1.42 -6.66 16.66
N ASP A 15 1.17 -7.19 15.47
CA ASP A 15 2.20 -7.45 14.47
C ASP A 15 2.26 -6.35 13.38
N GLY A 16 1.21 -5.54 13.23
CA GLY A 16 1.11 -4.48 12.21
C GLY A 16 0.83 -4.97 10.80
N ALA A 17 0.70 -6.29 10.61
CA ALA A 17 0.33 -6.88 9.33
C ALA A 17 -0.32 -8.25 9.50
N ILE A 18 -1.31 -8.56 8.65
CA ILE A 18 -2.02 -9.85 8.61
C ILE A 18 -2.33 -10.27 7.18
N LEU A 19 -2.56 -11.57 6.98
CA LEU A 19 -3.12 -12.11 5.75
C LEU A 19 -4.64 -12.26 5.87
N CYS A 20 -5.38 -11.63 4.96
CA CYS A 20 -6.83 -11.75 4.82
C CYS A 20 -7.14 -12.63 3.60
N LYS A 21 -7.47 -13.91 3.84
CA LYS A 21 -7.68 -14.91 2.77
C LYS A 21 -9.02 -14.72 2.06
N GLY A 22 -8.98 -14.67 0.73
CA GLY A 22 -10.17 -14.65 -0.14
C GLY A 22 -11.09 -13.46 0.03
N ILE A 23 -10.67 -12.45 0.78
CA ILE A 23 -11.50 -11.32 1.23
C ILE A 23 -12.07 -10.49 0.05
N PHE A 24 -11.39 -10.51 -1.11
CA PHE A 24 -11.79 -9.77 -2.31
C PHE A 24 -11.90 -10.65 -3.56
N SER A 25 -12.11 -11.97 -3.40
CA SER A 25 -12.18 -12.92 -4.52
C SER A 25 -13.23 -12.55 -5.57
N ASP A 26 -14.37 -12.01 -5.16
CA ASP A 26 -15.46 -11.61 -6.07
C ASP A 26 -15.11 -10.37 -6.93
N TRP A 27 -14.03 -9.66 -6.61
CA TRP A 27 -13.64 -8.42 -7.27
C TRP A 27 -12.46 -8.56 -8.23
N ILE A 28 -11.85 -9.74 -8.31
CA ILE A 28 -10.58 -9.93 -9.03
C ILE A 28 -10.71 -9.62 -10.51
N GLU A 29 -11.75 -10.11 -11.18
CA GLU A 29 -11.92 -9.86 -12.61
C GLU A 29 -12.17 -8.38 -12.91
N SER A 30 -12.97 -7.70 -12.09
CA SER A 30 -13.20 -6.25 -12.21
C SER A 30 -11.90 -5.48 -12.03
N LEU A 31 -11.14 -5.77 -10.98
CA LEU A 31 -9.86 -5.09 -10.71
C LEU A 31 -8.82 -5.36 -11.81
N ARG A 32 -8.78 -6.58 -12.37
CA ARG A 32 -7.91 -6.91 -13.52
C ARG A 32 -8.24 -6.06 -14.74
N ILE A 33 -9.54 -5.93 -15.08
CA ILE A 33 -10.02 -5.08 -16.17
C ILE A 33 -9.59 -3.62 -15.92
N GLY A 34 -9.75 -3.13 -14.69
CA GLY A 34 -9.31 -1.78 -14.31
C GLY A 34 -7.81 -1.58 -14.47
N VAL A 35 -6.99 -2.55 -14.08
CA VAL A 35 -5.53 -2.51 -14.26
C VAL A 35 -5.15 -2.49 -15.74
N ASP A 36 -5.79 -3.31 -16.57
CA ASP A 36 -5.50 -3.34 -18.02
C ASP A 36 -5.89 -2.01 -18.69
N LYS A 37 -7.02 -1.40 -18.30
CA LYS A 37 -7.42 -0.04 -18.76
C LYS A 37 -6.40 1.01 -18.33
N LEU A 38 -5.90 0.92 -17.10
CA LEU A 38 -4.91 1.85 -16.58
C LEU A 38 -3.57 1.75 -17.32
N ILE A 39 -3.09 0.53 -17.58
CA ILE A 39 -1.87 0.30 -18.37
C ILE A 39 -2.02 0.85 -19.79
N ALA A 40 -3.19 0.69 -20.42
CA ALA A 40 -3.46 1.22 -21.76
C ALA A 40 -3.57 2.75 -21.80
N ASN A 41 -3.92 3.39 -20.69
CA ASN A 41 -4.02 4.86 -20.58
C ASN A 41 -3.54 5.33 -19.20
N PRO A 42 -2.23 5.38 -18.96
CA PRO A 42 -1.65 5.78 -17.68
C PRO A 42 -2.02 7.21 -17.28
N SER A 43 -1.95 7.49 -15.97
CA SER A 43 -2.14 8.84 -15.45
C SER A 43 -0.87 9.68 -15.51
N ILE A 44 -0.99 10.97 -15.19
CA ILE A 44 0.18 11.86 -15.01
C ILE A 44 1.03 11.46 -13.78
N ARG A 45 0.55 10.52 -12.95
CA ARG A 45 1.23 9.98 -11.76
C ARG A 45 1.88 8.63 -12.01
N GLU A 46 1.87 8.19 -13.28
CA GLU A 46 2.58 6.97 -13.69
C GLU A 46 4.08 7.09 -13.40
N ARG A 47 4.67 6.00 -12.89
CA ARG A 47 6.07 5.91 -12.47
C ARG A 47 6.62 4.53 -12.79
N SER A 48 6.67 4.18 -14.07
CA SER A 48 7.29 2.93 -14.50
C SER A 48 8.82 2.98 -14.38
N TYR A 49 9.37 1.87 -13.94
CA TYR A 49 10.80 1.66 -13.90
C TYR A 49 11.19 0.64 -14.97
N ILE A 50 12.13 1.03 -15.83
CA ILE A 50 12.71 0.17 -16.87
C ILE A 50 14.11 -0.18 -16.37
N PRO A 51 14.38 -1.48 -16.06
CA PRO A 51 15.69 -1.90 -15.58
C PRO A 51 16.78 -1.72 -16.64
N GLU A 52 17.97 -1.27 -16.24
CA GLU A 52 19.13 -1.13 -17.13
C GLU A 52 19.68 -2.50 -17.57
N ASP A 53 19.41 -3.56 -16.82
CA ASP A 53 19.81 -4.93 -17.11
C ASP A 53 18.97 -5.61 -18.21
N GLY A 54 18.01 -4.90 -18.80
CA GLY A 54 17.14 -5.37 -19.85
C GLY A 54 16.05 -6.35 -19.37
N THR A 55 15.85 -6.51 -18.08
CA THR A 55 14.72 -7.27 -17.55
C THR A 55 13.40 -6.52 -17.70
N SER A 56 12.29 -7.19 -17.41
CA SER A 56 10.96 -6.67 -17.64
C SER A 56 10.64 -5.45 -16.75
N PRO A 57 9.83 -4.49 -17.22
CA PRO A 57 9.51 -3.27 -16.48
C PRO A 57 8.67 -3.53 -15.24
N PHE A 58 8.70 -2.55 -14.34
CA PHE A 58 7.82 -2.45 -13.20
C PHE A 58 6.92 -1.22 -13.39
N PHE A 59 5.66 -1.45 -13.75
CA PHE A 59 4.65 -0.42 -13.91
C PHE A 59 4.07 -0.02 -12.55
N GLN A 60 3.94 1.28 -12.31
CA GLN A 60 3.28 1.85 -11.15
C GLN A 60 2.44 3.06 -11.55
N ASP A 61 1.23 3.17 -11.00
CA ASP A 61 0.40 4.37 -11.13
C ASP A 61 -0.44 4.57 -9.87
N LEU A 62 -0.71 5.81 -9.52
CA LEU A 62 -1.32 6.19 -8.25
C LEU A 62 -2.55 7.09 -8.46
N VAL A 63 -3.51 7.03 -7.52
CA VAL A 63 -4.69 7.90 -7.47
C VAL A 63 -5.51 7.82 -8.75
N ASN A 64 -5.97 6.63 -9.08
CA ASN A 64 -6.76 6.36 -10.29
C ASN A 64 -8.21 5.93 -10.00
N TRP A 65 -8.59 5.80 -8.73
CA TRP A 65 -9.90 5.35 -8.30
C TRP A 65 -11.07 6.16 -8.90
N ASN A 66 -10.88 7.45 -9.13
CA ASN A 66 -11.91 8.33 -9.71
C ASN A 66 -11.89 8.36 -11.24
N ARG A 67 -10.85 7.81 -11.90
CA ARG A 67 -10.71 7.73 -13.37
C ARG A 67 -11.14 6.38 -13.91
N ILE A 68 -10.92 5.31 -13.14
CA ILE A 68 -11.17 3.92 -13.55
C ILE A 68 -12.43 3.45 -12.84
N SER A 69 -13.49 3.20 -13.61
CA SER A 69 -14.80 2.82 -13.08
C SER A 69 -14.78 1.57 -12.21
N GLU A 70 -13.93 0.60 -12.56
CA GLU A 70 -13.78 -0.66 -11.81
C GLU A 70 -13.15 -0.41 -10.44
N PHE A 71 -12.22 0.52 -10.33
CA PHE A 71 -11.62 0.91 -9.04
C PHE A 71 -12.61 1.68 -8.18
N ASN A 72 -13.36 2.61 -8.81
CA ASN A 72 -14.42 3.35 -8.13
C ASN A 72 -15.48 2.40 -7.56
N ASP A 73 -15.97 1.48 -8.39
CA ASP A 73 -16.96 0.47 -7.99
C ASP A 73 -16.44 -0.38 -6.82
N PHE A 74 -15.21 -0.87 -6.90
CA PHE A 74 -14.58 -1.62 -5.82
C PHE A 74 -14.54 -0.83 -4.50
N ILE A 75 -14.09 0.41 -4.54
CA ILE A 75 -13.90 1.24 -3.34
C ILE A 75 -15.22 1.53 -2.64
N PHE A 76 -16.29 1.80 -3.38
CA PHE A 76 -17.57 2.19 -2.79
C PHE A 76 -18.53 1.03 -2.55
N ASN A 77 -18.43 -0.06 -3.30
CA ASN A 77 -19.40 -1.16 -3.25
C ASN A 77 -18.85 -2.48 -2.69
N SER A 78 -17.51 -2.59 -2.50
CA SER A 78 -16.95 -3.69 -1.73
C SER A 78 -17.06 -3.42 -0.22
N LYS A 79 -16.73 -4.43 0.57
CA LYS A 79 -16.67 -4.28 2.05
C LYS A 79 -15.34 -3.73 2.57
N ILE A 80 -14.48 -3.18 1.70
CA ILE A 80 -13.14 -2.74 2.08
C ILE A 80 -13.16 -1.68 3.20
N GLY A 81 -14.10 -0.74 3.16
CA GLY A 81 -14.28 0.28 4.19
C GLY A 81 -14.67 -0.32 5.54
N TYR A 82 -15.58 -1.30 5.54
CA TYR A 82 -15.96 -2.02 6.74
C TYR A 82 -14.77 -2.80 7.35
N TYR A 83 -14.04 -3.55 6.54
CA TYR A 83 -12.87 -4.30 7.01
C TYR A 83 -11.77 -3.36 7.56
N ALA A 84 -11.54 -2.24 6.90
CA ALA A 84 -10.62 -1.22 7.39
C ALA A 84 -11.04 -0.68 8.75
N SER A 85 -12.33 -0.36 8.96
CA SER A 85 -12.83 0.15 10.23
C SER A 85 -12.61 -0.84 11.37
N GLN A 86 -12.79 -2.15 11.12
CA GLN A 86 -12.56 -3.19 12.13
C GLN A 86 -11.07 -3.27 12.53
N LEU A 87 -10.15 -3.31 11.56
CA LEU A 87 -8.71 -3.39 11.83
C LEU A 87 -8.19 -2.14 12.54
N MET A 88 -8.63 -0.96 12.13
CA MET A 88 -8.23 0.32 12.70
C MET A 88 -8.96 0.65 14.02
N LYS A 89 -10.02 -0.09 14.37
CA LYS A 89 -10.95 0.25 15.49
C LYS A 89 -11.47 1.69 15.35
N SER A 90 -11.87 2.07 14.14
CA SER A 90 -12.35 3.39 13.78
C SER A 90 -13.84 3.38 13.48
N ASN A 91 -14.57 4.47 13.78
CA ASN A 91 -15.99 4.57 13.45
C ASN A 91 -16.23 4.89 11.98
N ILE A 92 -15.25 5.48 11.30
CA ILE A 92 -15.29 5.74 9.86
C ILE A 92 -14.08 5.16 9.16
N SER A 93 -14.23 4.88 7.87
CA SER A 93 -13.11 4.61 6.97
C SER A 93 -13.13 5.63 5.83
N ARG A 94 -12.00 6.28 5.64
CA ARG A 94 -11.80 7.25 4.59
C ARG A 94 -10.78 6.73 3.59
N PHE A 95 -11.16 6.68 2.33
CA PHE A 95 -10.22 6.31 1.28
C PHE A 95 -9.17 7.41 1.09
N PHE A 96 -7.91 7.03 1.10
CA PHE A 96 -6.81 7.96 0.92
C PHE A 96 -6.30 7.93 -0.52
N HIS A 97 -5.86 6.77 -1.02
CA HIS A 97 -5.54 6.58 -2.44
C HIS A 97 -5.33 5.11 -2.80
N ASP A 98 -5.36 4.83 -4.11
CA ASP A 98 -4.93 3.57 -4.69
C ASP A 98 -3.50 3.66 -5.25
N HIS A 99 -2.83 2.52 -5.31
CA HIS A 99 -1.56 2.33 -5.98
C HIS A 99 -1.57 1.00 -6.73
N VAL A 100 -1.55 1.05 -8.04
CA VAL A 100 -1.42 -0.12 -8.90
C VAL A 100 0.05 -0.43 -9.10
N LEU A 101 0.42 -1.70 -8.93
CA LEU A 101 1.79 -2.19 -9.00
C LEU A 101 1.81 -3.44 -9.89
N VAL A 102 2.49 -3.38 -11.03
CA VAL A 102 2.59 -4.51 -11.97
C VAL A 102 4.05 -4.81 -12.27
N LYS A 103 4.53 -5.93 -11.77
CA LYS A 103 5.84 -6.47 -12.17
C LYS A 103 5.61 -7.53 -13.23
N GLU A 104 6.12 -7.29 -14.42
CA GLU A 104 6.05 -8.24 -15.52
C GLU A 104 6.89 -9.50 -15.22
N PRO A 105 6.70 -10.62 -15.95
CA PRO A 105 7.45 -11.85 -15.74
C PRO A 105 8.96 -11.60 -15.77
N GLY A 106 9.67 -12.04 -14.72
CA GLY A 106 11.12 -11.91 -14.61
C GLY A 106 11.63 -10.48 -14.35
N SER A 107 10.77 -9.56 -13.92
CA SER A 107 11.22 -8.22 -13.50
C SER A 107 12.14 -8.30 -12.29
N SER A 108 13.37 -7.78 -12.41
CA SER A 108 14.41 -7.82 -11.37
C SER A 108 14.25 -6.76 -10.28
N ILE A 109 13.31 -5.82 -10.46
CA ILE A 109 13.16 -4.68 -9.55
C ILE A 109 12.55 -5.13 -8.23
N LYS A 110 13.28 -4.90 -7.14
CA LYS A 110 12.79 -5.05 -5.75
C LYS A 110 12.09 -3.76 -5.30
N THR A 111 11.18 -3.91 -4.34
CA THR A 111 10.67 -2.77 -3.58
C THR A 111 11.49 -2.70 -2.30
N PRO A 112 12.31 -1.66 -2.09
CA PRO A 112 13.14 -1.51 -0.89
C PRO A 112 12.29 -1.51 0.38
N TRP A 113 12.90 -1.89 1.50
CA TRP A 113 12.27 -1.77 2.81
C TRP A 113 11.95 -0.31 3.12
N HIS A 114 10.71 -0.04 3.52
CA HIS A 114 10.22 1.31 3.83
C HIS A 114 8.97 1.25 4.71
N GLN A 115 8.56 2.39 5.22
CA GLN A 115 7.24 2.65 5.79
C GLN A 115 6.44 3.50 4.82
N ASP A 116 5.13 3.31 4.76
CA ASP A 116 4.25 4.12 3.91
C ASP A 116 4.04 5.54 4.47
N LYS A 117 3.88 5.66 5.79
CA LYS A 117 3.51 6.92 6.48
C LYS A 117 4.40 8.12 6.13
N PRO A 118 5.74 8.01 6.07
CA PRO A 118 6.61 9.14 5.74
C PRO A 118 6.42 9.72 4.35
N TYR A 119 5.87 8.95 3.41
CA TYR A 119 5.61 9.40 2.03
C TYR A 119 4.35 10.26 1.90
N TYR A 120 3.44 10.21 2.88
CA TYR A 120 2.06 10.67 2.75
C TYR A 120 1.83 12.02 3.44
N CYS A 121 0.93 12.80 2.86
CA CYS A 121 0.45 14.07 3.44
C CYS A 121 -0.64 13.83 4.51
N VAL A 122 -0.62 12.70 5.20
CA VAL A 122 -1.56 12.34 6.26
C VAL A 122 -0.81 11.80 7.47
N ASP A 123 -1.34 12.10 8.66
CA ASP A 123 -0.89 11.54 9.93
C ASP A 123 -2.10 11.08 10.74
N GLY A 124 -1.88 10.37 11.83
CA GLY A 124 -2.85 9.65 12.66
C GLY A 124 -2.35 8.24 12.96
N GLU A 125 -3.01 7.54 13.87
CA GLU A 125 -2.67 6.17 14.25
C GLU A 125 -3.51 5.14 13.49
N GLN A 126 -4.72 5.54 13.07
CA GLN A 126 -5.69 4.68 12.40
C GLN A 126 -5.43 4.66 10.89
N SER A 127 -4.61 3.72 10.46
CA SER A 127 -4.26 3.56 9.05
C SER A 127 -4.14 2.09 8.66
N VAL A 128 -4.54 1.77 7.43
CA VAL A 128 -4.36 0.43 6.84
C VAL A 128 -4.18 0.50 5.33
N SER A 129 -3.20 -0.24 4.83
CA SER A 129 -3.03 -0.57 3.42
C SER A 129 -3.53 -1.99 3.18
N PHE A 130 -4.41 -2.21 2.20
CA PHE A 130 -4.72 -3.54 1.68
C PHE A 130 -3.92 -3.77 0.39
N TRP A 131 -2.93 -4.62 0.44
CA TRP A 131 -2.14 -5.06 -0.70
C TRP A 131 -2.82 -6.28 -1.32
N ILE A 132 -3.72 -6.04 -2.29
CA ILE A 132 -4.64 -7.03 -2.86
C ILE A 132 -3.97 -7.72 -4.04
N ALA A 133 -3.80 -9.04 -3.93
CA ALA A 133 -3.24 -9.84 -4.99
C ALA A 133 -4.27 -10.09 -6.09
N LEU A 134 -3.94 -9.70 -7.32
CA LEU A 134 -4.75 -10.02 -8.50
C LEU A 134 -4.25 -11.28 -9.22
N ASP A 135 -3.12 -11.84 -8.80
CA ASP A 135 -2.52 -13.07 -9.31
C ASP A 135 -2.00 -13.91 -8.12
N ASP A 136 -1.83 -15.20 -8.32
CA ASP A 136 -1.21 -16.08 -7.33
C ASP A 136 0.28 -15.72 -7.17
N ILE A 137 0.73 -15.60 -5.92
CA ILE A 137 2.08 -15.16 -5.60
C ILE A 137 2.70 -16.15 -4.60
N SER A 138 3.86 -16.70 -4.96
CA SER A 138 4.63 -17.56 -4.04
C SER A 138 5.16 -16.74 -2.86
N LYS A 139 5.51 -17.42 -1.78
CA LYS A 139 6.05 -16.78 -0.59
C LYS A 139 7.30 -15.92 -0.88
N GLU A 140 8.17 -16.40 -1.76
CA GLU A 140 9.43 -15.72 -2.15
C GLU A 140 9.16 -14.44 -2.96
N GLY A 141 8.06 -14.43 -3.72
CA GLY A 141 7.63 -13.27 -4.52
C GLY A 141 6.72 -12.28 -3.79
N CYS A 142 6.37 -12.56 -2.54
CA CYS A 142 5.36 -11.81 -1.81
C CYS A 142 5.93 -10.60 -1.07
N LEU A 143 5.02 -9.78 -0.53
CA LEU A 143 5.34 -8.72 0.41
C LEU A 143 5.87 -9.34 1.72
N GLU A 144 6.93 -8.73 2.24
CA GLU A 144 7.48 -9.02 3.57
C GLU A 144 7.20 -7.84 4.51
N CYS A 145 6.83 -8.13 5.76
CA CYS A 145 6.56 -7.14 6.79
C CYS A 145 7.35 -7.47 8.07
N ILE A 146 7.87 -6.45 8.76
CA ILE A 146 8.50 -6.61 10.07
C ILE A 146 7.42 -6.55 11.15
N ALA A 147 7.17 -7.66 11.83
CA ALA A 147 6.20 -7.74 12.90
C ALA A 147 6.52 -6.75 14.03
N GLY A 148 5.52 -5.95 14.43
CA GLY A 148 5.63 -4.99 15.53
C GLY A 148 6.37 -3.70 15.19
N SER A 149 6.91 -3.53 13.98
CA SER A 149 7.66 -2.32 13.60
C SER A 149 6.81 -1.04 13.62
N HIS A 150 5.51 -1.14 13.43
CA HIS A 150 4.55 -0.04 13.52
C HIS A 150 4.41 0.53 14.93
N LEU A 151 4.77 -0.22 15.96
CA LEU A 151 4.75 0.22 17.37
C LEU A 151 5.96 1.07 17.73
N SER A 152 6.97 1.10 16.88
CA SER A 152 8.09 2.01 17.00
C SER A 152 7.61 3.44 16.74
N ASN A 153 8.05 4.39 17.57
CA ASN A 153 7.81 5.83 17.33
C ASN A 153 8.78 6.42 16.30
N VAL A 154 9.55 5.57 15.59
CA VAL A 154 10.52 6.00 14.58
C VAL A 154 9.86 5.99 13.22
N LEU A 155 9.88 7.13 12.55
CA LEU A 155 9.61 7.23 11.12
C LEU A 155 10.94 7.29 10.38
N HIS A 156 11.12 6.37 9.44
CA HIS A 156 12.34 6.29 8.66
C HIS A 156 12.27 7.18 7.42
N LYS A 157 13.45 7.62 6.98
CA LYS A 157 13.61 8.48 5.81
C LYS A 157 12.99 7.86 4.55
N PRO A 158 12.03 8.55 3.89
CA PRO A 158 11.46 8.07 2.65
C PRO A 158 12.40 8.32 1.47
N LYS A 159 12.66 7.29 0.68
CA LYS A 159 13.52 7.35 -0.50
C LYS A 159 12.76 7.00 -1.78
N ARG A 160 13.18 7.60 -2.87
CA ARG A 160 12.76 7.22 -4.22
C ARG A 160 13.41 5.89 -4.61
N PHE A 161 12.87 5.18 -5.57
CA PHE A 161 13.45 3.91 -6.06
C PHE A 161 14.88 4.05 -6.62
N ASN A 162 15.28 5.25 -7.04
CA ASN A 162 16.65 5.56 -7.46
C ASN A 162 17.61 5.86 -6.28
N GLY A 163 17.14 5.70 -5.04
CA GLY A 163 17.92 5.91 -3.82
C GLY A 163 17.98 7.36 -3.32
N ASN A 164 17.47 8.33 -4.09
CA ASN A 164 17.44 9.73 -3.67
C ASN A 164 16.39 9.95 -2.57
N ASP A 165 16.67 10.88 -1.66
CA ASP A 165 15.72 11.31 -0.63
C ASP A 165 14.45 11.90 -1.28
N LEU A 166 13.30 11.65 -0.66
CA LEU A 166 12.03 12.20 -1.14
C LEU A 166 11.92 13.69 -0.83
N TYR A 167 12.36 14.09 0.36
CA TYR A 167 12.34 15.48 0.84
C TYR A 167 13.77 16.03 0.95
N GLU A 168 13.93 17.30 0.66
CA GLU A 168 15.21 17.99 0.84
C GLU A 168 15.49 18.20 2.32
N ASN A 169 16.76 18.03 2.73
CA ASN A 169 17.22 18.20 4.11
C ASN A 169 16.45 17.34 5.15
N ASP A 170 16.00 16.16 4.76
CA ASP A 170 15.35 15.21 5.67
C ASP A 170 16.42 14.59 6.60
N GLU A 171 16.34 14.92 7.89
CA GLU A 171 17.24 14.42 8.95
C GLU A 171 16.70 13.12 9.60
N SER A 172 15.61 12.55 9.09
CA SER A 172 15.06 11.30 9.61
C SER A 172 16.05 10.14 9.53
N ILE A 173 15.85 9.16 10.38
CA ILE A 173 16.72 7.98 10.48
C ILE A 173 16.56 7.10 9.22
N GLU A 174 17.68 6.63 8.68
CA GLU A 174 17.68 5.66 7.58
C GLU A 174 16.99 4.35 7.98
N VAL A 175 16.37 3.69 7.00
CA VAL A 175 15.88 2.32 7.20
C VAL A 175 17.10 1.41 7.50
N PRO A 176 17.07 0.60 8.56
CA PRO A 176 18.17 -0.33 8.86
C PRO A 176 18.36 -1.34 7.73
N ASP A 177 19.56 -1.88 7.58
CA ASP A 177 19.84 -2.94 6.61
C ASP A 177 19.22 -4.28 7.09
N ILE A 178 17.92 -4.41 6.81
CA ILE A 178 17.15 -5.60 7.19
C ILE A 178 17.66 -6.84 6.46
N ASN A 179 18.10 -6.68 5.19
CA ASN A 179 18.56 -7.82 4.41
C ASN A 179 19.84 -8.43 4.96
N ALA A 180 20.77 -7.60 5.45
CA ALA A 180 22.00 -8.08 6.10
C ALA A 180 21.72 -8.69 7.49
N ASN A 181 20.64 -8.26 8.17
CA ASN A 181 20.37 -8.61 9.58
C ASN A 181 19.03 -9.33 9.76
N ARG A 182 18.60 -10.14 8.79
CA ARG A 182 17.27 -10.77 8.79
C ARG A 182 16.93 -11.56 10.05
N ASN A 183 17.93 -12.15 10.70
CA ASN A 183 17.75 -12.96 11.92
C ASN A 183 17.36 -12.11 13.14
N ASP A 184 17.57 -10.80 13.10
CA ASP A 184 17.22 -9.88 14.19
C ASP A 184 15.75 -9.46 14.15
N TYR A 185 15.01 -9.84 13.08
CA TYR A 185 13.65 -9.41 12.84
C TYR A 185 12.69 -10.61 12.72
N LYS A 186 11.49 -10.46 13.27
CA LYS A 186 10.37 -11.36 12.98
C LYS A 186 9.75 -10.91 11.65
N ILE A 187 10.15 -11.53 10.54
CA ILE A 187 9.64 -11.23 9.20
C ILE A 187 8.41 -12.08 8.93
N LEU A 188 7.30 -11.40 8.61
CA LEU A 188 6.05 -12.01 8.15
C LEU A 188 6.05 -12.05 6.63
N SER A 189 5.72 -13.18 6.04
CA SER A 189 5.52 -13.37 4.61
C SER A 189 4.64 -14.59 4.35
N TRP A 190 3.87 -14.55 3.28
CA TRP A 190 2.85 -15.56 2.98
C TRP A 190 2.89 -15.99 1.51
N GLU A 191 2.46 -17.20 1.24
CA GLU A 191 1.95 -17.58 -0.08
C GLU A 191 0.51 -17.09 -0.18
N ILE A 192 0.17 -16.38 -1.25
CA ILE A 192 -1.17 -15.76 -1.43
C ILE A 192 -1.76 -16.12 -2.79
N LYS A 193 -3.08 -16.15 -2.82
CA LYS A 193 -3.88 -16.40 -4.02
C LYS A 193 -4.54 -15.12 -4.50
N ALA A 194 -4.92 -15.09 -5.77
CA ALA A 194 -5.75 -14.00 -6.28
C ALA A 194 -7.02 -13.85 -5.43
N GLY A 195 -7.27 -12.63 -4.93
CA GLY A 195 -8.36 -12.33 -4.00
C GLY A 195 -7.98 -12.27 -2.54
N ASP A 196 -6.79 -12.77 -2.18
CA ASP A 196 -6.21 -12.51 -0.86
C ASP A 196 -5.69 -11.07 -0.76
N ALA A 197 -5.60 -10.56 0.47
CA ALA A 197 -4.95 -9.29 0.73
C ALA A 197 -4.03 -9.37 1.95
N ILE A 198 -2.89 -8.69 1.89
CA ILE A 198 -2.10 -8.38 3.08
C ILE A 198 -2.54 -7.02 3.58
N ALA A 199 -3.13 -6.97 4.77
CA ALA A 199 -3.46 -5.72 5.45
C ALA A 199 -2.30 -5.31 6.35
N PHE A 200 -1.81 -4.06 6.24
CA PHE A 200 -0.72 -3.58 7.08
C PHE A 200 -0.87 -2.10 7.44
N ASP A 201 -0.38 -1.73 8.63
CA ASP A 201 -0.34 -0.33 9.12
C ASP A 201 0.68 0.49 8.30
N PHE A 202 0.42 1.77 8.04
CA PHE A 202 1.32 2.64 7.27
C PHE A 202 2.71 2.79 7.89
N ARG A 203 2.86 2.50 9.19
CA ARG A 203 4.13 2.52 9.92
C ARG A 203 4.87 1.19 9.89
N THR A 204 4.25 0.13 9.38
CA THR A 204 4.90 -1.17 9.27
C THR A 204 6.03 -1.10 8.24
N LEU A 205 7.25 -1.46 8.66
CA LEU A 205 8.37 -1.67 7.74
C LEU A 205 8.07 -2.85 6.84
N HIS A 206 8.07 -2.62 5.54
CA HIS A 206 7.76 -3.65 4.54
C HIS A 206 8.59 -3.46 3.27
N GLY A 207 8.72 -4.53 2.53
CA GLY A 207 9.40 -4.57 1.24
C GLY A 207 8.90 -5.73 0.39
N ALA A 208 9.28 -5.78 -0.88
CA ALA A 208 8.89 -6.88 -1.75
C ALA A 208 10.02 -7.24 -2.72
N SER A 209 10.19 -8.55 -2.93
CA SER A 209 11.14 -9.08 -3.88
C SER A 209 10.81 -8.69 -5.33
N GLU A 210 11.73 -9.01 -6.22
CA GLU A 210 11.50 -9.10 -7.66
C GLU A 210 10.31 -10.02 -7.99
N ASN A 211 9.82 -9.99 -9.23
CA ASN A 211 8.91 -11.02 -9.70
C ASN A 211 9.70 -12.28 -10.10
N VAL A 212 9.82 -13.21 -9.16
CA VAL A 212 10.56 -14.48 -9.37
C VAL A 212 9.88 -15.38 -10.39
N ASN A 213 8.59 -15.19 -10.65
CA ASN A 213 7.87 -15.94 -11.66
C ASN A 213 8.23 -15.41 -13.06
N LYS A 214 8.78 -16.29 -13.91
CA LYS A 214 9.18 -15.97 -15.27
C LYS A 214 8.06 -16.16 -16.31
N LEU A 215 6.90 -16.66 -15.89
CA LEU A 215 5.80 -17.02 -16.78
C LEU A 215 4.57 -16.13 -16.60
N SER A 216 4.40 -15.54 -15.41
CA SER A 216 3.25 -14.70 -15.11
C SER A 216 3.64 -13.38 -14.48
N ARG A 217 2.85 -12.34 -14.79
CA ARG A 217 2.95 -11.04 -14.12
C ARG A 217 2.43 -11.12 -12.70
N ARG A 218 2.87 -10.17 -11.87
CA ARG A 218 2.38 -9.94 -10.51
C ARG A 218 1.67 -8.59 -10.47
N ARG A 219 0.34 -8.62 -10.48
CA ARG A 219 -0.50 -7.42 -10.38
C ARG A 219 -1.01 -7.26 -8.95
N ILE A 220 -0.89 -6.06 -8.44
CA ILE A 220 -1.39 -5.67 -7.13
C ILE A 220 -2.24 -4.41 -7.28
N PHE A 221 -3.41 -4.42 -6.66
CA PHE A 221 -4.18 -3.23 -6.36
C PHE A 221 -4.02 -2.92 -4.88
N SER A 222 -3.34 -1.85 -4.54
CA SER A 222 -3.09 -1.50 -3.15
C SER A 222 -3.93 -0.28 -2.76
N ALA A 223 -4.86 -0.48 -1.81
CA ALA A 223 -5.80 0.52 -1.31
C ALA A 223 -5.35 1.05 0.05
N ARG A 224 -5.23 2.37 0.21
CA ARG A 224 -4.84 3.05 1.45
C ARG A 224 -6.05 3.70 2.07
N ILE A 225 -6.27 3.41 3.36
CA ILE A 225 -7.45 3.85 4.10
C ILE A 225 -7.01 4.38 5.46
N VAL A 226 -7.67 5.44 5.92
CA VAL A 226 -7.42 6.08 7.22
C VAL A 226 -8.72 6.22 8.01
N GLY A 227 -8.58 6.35 9.32
CA GLY A 227 -9.70 6.42 10.26
C GLY A 227 -10.08 7.83 10.72
N ASP A 228 -10.73 7.89 11.89
CA ASP A 228 -11.29 9.11 12.50
C ASP A 228 -10.23 10.14 12.90
N ASP A 229 -9.06 9.67 13.28
CA ASP A 229 -7.96 10.49 13.81
C ASP A 229 -7.06 11.08 12.73
N ALA A 230 -7.36 10.78 11.46
CA ALA A 230 -6.55 11.22 10.34
C ALA A 230 -6.62 12.74 10.14
N PHE A 231 -5.44 13.36 10.03
CA PHE A 231 -5.29 14.78 9.73
C PHE A 231 -4.22 15.02 8.66
N PHE A 232 -4.34 16.15 7.97
CA PHE A 232 -3.36 16.55 6.96
C PHE A 232 -2.05 16.99 7.60
N VAL A 233 -0.93 16.63 6.98
CA VAL A 233 0.42 17.09 7.35
C VAL A 233 1.19 17.51 6.10
N ASP A 234 1.76 18.70 6.14
CA ASP A 234 2.73 19.15 5.15
C ASP A 234 4.12 18.71 5.62
N ARG A 235 4.77 17.84 4.84
CA ARG A 235 6.12 17.33 5.15
C ARG A 235 7.23 18.11 4.44
N GLY A 236 6.92 19.31 3.91
CA GLY A 236 7.91 20.16 3.27
C GLY A 236 8.27 19.78 1.84
N GLY A 237 7.36 19.15 1.11
CA GLY A 237 7.58 18.78 -0.29
C GLY A 237 6.43 18.04 -0.94
N LYS A 238 6.61 17.66 -2.20
CA LYS A 238 5.62 16.83 -2.90
C LYS A 238 5.70 15.40 -2.38
N GLY A 239 4.71 14.99 -1.61
CA GLY A 239 4.55 13.61 -1.13
C GLY A 239 4.45 12.59 -2.28
N SER A 240 4.30 11.34 -1.92
CA SER A 240 4.06 10.26 -2.89
C SER A 240 2.84 9.43 -2.46
N PRO A 241 1.66 9.63 -3.07
CA PRO A 241 1.38 10.46 -4.27
C PRO A 241 1.39 11.95 -3.97
N PRO A 242 1.72 12.79 -4.97
CA PRO A 242 1.48 14.21 -4.89
C PRO A 242 -0.03 14.45 -5.06
N PHE A 243 -0.61 15.21 -4.14
CA PHE A 243 -1.95 15.78 -4.28
C PHE A 243 -1.81 17.25 -4.62
N GLU A 244 -2.30 17.63 -5.79
CA GLU A 244 -2.30 19.01 -6.24
C GLU A 244 -3.57 19.71 -5.75
N ASN A 245 -3.46 20.98 -5.42
CA ASN A 245 -4.59 21.83 -5.01
C ASN A 245 -5.27 21.53 -3.66
N ILE A 246 -4.63 20.76 -2.77
CA ILE A 246 -5.12 20.60 -1.40
C ILE A 246 -5.03 21.94 -0.67
N LYS A 247 -6.17 22.38 -0.11
CA LYS A 247 -6.26 23.63 0.67
C LYS A 247 -6.13 23.43 2.18
N LEU A 248 -5.85 22.17 2.60
CA LEU A 248 -5.69 21.83 4.01
C LEU A 248 -4.34 22.30 4.54
N LYS A 249 -4.31 22.65 5.83
CA LYS A 249 -3.09 22.98 6.58
C LYS A 249 -2.77 21.86 7.55
N THR A 250 -1.51 21.72 7.94
CA THR A 250 -1.09 20.75 8.96
C THR A 250 -1.98 20.86 10.20
N GLY A 251 -2.57 19.73 10.61
CA GLY A 251 -3.52 19.63 11.72
C GLY A 251 -4.99 19.68 11.31
N ASP A 252 -5.32 20.06 10.08
CA ASP A 252 -6.70 20.03 9.61
C ASP A 252 -7.16 18.57 9.43
N LYS A 253 -8.44 18.31 9.76
CA LYS A 253 -9.03 17.00 9.45
C LYS A 253 -8.92 16.70 7.96
N LEU A 254 -8.60 15.45 7.63
CA LEU A 254 -8.52 15.01 6.24
C LEU A 254 -9.95 14.95 5.67
N VAL A 255 -10.32 15.94 4.87
CA VAL A 255 -11.66 16.09 4.27
C VAL A 255 -11.55 16.52 2.82
N GLY A 256 -12.64 16.37 2.05
CA GLY A 256 -12.71 16.78 0.65
C GLY A 256 -13.03 15.61 -0.27
N GLU A 257 -13.21 15.94 -1.55
CA GLU A 257 -13.56 14.96 -2.59
C GLU A 257 -12.44 13.95 -2.87
N ASP A 258 -11.18 14.36 -2.65
CA ASP A 258 -10.02 13.50 -2.81
C ASP A 258 -9.96 12.38 -1.76
N PHE A 259 -10.65 12.56 -0.63
CA PHE A 259 -10.61 11.65 0.52
C PHE A 259 -12.02 11.23 0.97
N PRO A 260 -12.79 10.52 0.15
CA PRO A 260 -14.18 10.19 0.44
C PRO A 260 -14.30 9.23 1.64
N ILE A 261 -15.40 9.39 2.41
CA ILE A 261 -15.80 8.38 3.38
C ILE A 261 -16.39 7.19 2.62
N ILE A 262 -15.85 5.99 2.86
CA ILE A 262 -16.28 4.74 2.24
C ILE A 262 -16.99 3.80 3.21
N TYR A 263 -16.96 4.11 4.52
CA TYR A 263 -17.72 3.41 5.57
C TYR A 263 -17.96 4.37 6.75
N LYS A 264 -19.17 4.23 7.36
CA LYS A 264 -19.59 5.03 8.52
C LYS A 264 -20.56 4.26 9.40
#